data_0f77bc0c250fca2cb653e32e725261dd
#
_entry.id   0f77bc0c250fca2cb653e32e725261dd
#
_cell.length_a   1.000
_cell.length_b   1.000
_cell.length_c   1.000
_cell.angle_alpha   90.00
_cell.angle_beta   90.00
_cell.angle_gamma   90.00
#
_symmetry.space_group_name_H-M   'P 1'
#
loop_
_entity.id
_entity.type
_entity.pdbx_description
1 polymer ?
#
loop_
_entity_poly.entity_id
_entity_poly.type
_entity_poly.pdbx_seq_one_letter_code
_entity_poly.pdbx_strand_id
1 'polypeptide(L)'
;MSAQTDWRDHGVRVIPADQLDPNTAQTPGMNRAAAINFARVGAEKLWAGTVHIHANAKTGAHHHGPVESVIYVVKGRARMRWGEALEYVAEAGPGDFIYVPPFVPHQEINASPDEVLECVLVRSGGEAVVVNLDIAAAEAPTPVAWVDIIHKI
;
A
#
# COMPACT_ATOMS: atom_id res chain seq x y z
N MET A 1 -25.15 10.18 -9.77
CA MET A 1 -25.66 8.89 -10.25
C MET A 1 -24.55 8.19 -10.97
N SER A 2 -24.19 7.06 -10.52
CA SER A 2 -23.29 6.26 -11.31
C SER A 2 -24.05 5.82 -12.57
N ALA A 3 -23.60 6.30 -13.69
CA ALA A 3 -24.09 5.78 -14.95
C ALA A 3 -23.69 4.32 -14.99
N GLN A 4 -24.62 3.42 -15.19
CA GLN A 4 -24.26 2.06 -15.47
C GLN A 4 -23.33 2.06 -16.66
N THR A 5 -22.12 1.58 -16.46
CA THR A 5 -21.16 1.43 -17.53
C THR A 5 -21.72 0.46 -18.56
N ASP A 6 -21.82 0.88 -19.79
CA ASP A 6 -22.12 -0.05 -20.88
C ASP A 6 -20.91 -0.95 -21.08
N TRP A 7 -21.00 -2.17 -20.58
CA TRP A 7 -19.89 -3.11 -20.62
C TRP A 7 -19.47 -3.50 -22.05
N ARG A 8 -20.28 -3.19 -23.04
CA ARG A 8 -19.90 -3.40 -24.46
C ARG A 8 -18.92 -2.36 -24.94
N ASP A 9 -19.06 -1.12 -24.46
CA ASP A 9 -18.20 0.00 -24.86
C ASP A 9 -17.11 0.27 -23.81
N HIS A 10 -17.44 0.05 -22.54
CA HIS A 10 -16.57 0.38 -21.41
C HIS A 10 -16.41 -0.81 -20.48
N GLY A 11 -16.17 -1.98 -21.03
CA GLY A 11 -16.06 -3.22 -20.27
C GLY A 11 -14.71 -3.41 -19.61
N VAL A 12 -14.18 -4.60 -19.72
CA VAL A 12 -12.88 -4.94 -19.15
C VAL A 12 -11.78 -4.10 -19.80
N ARG A 13 -10.93 -3.52 -18.97
CA ARG A 13 -9.79 -2.74 -19.42
C ARG A 13 -8.51 -3.29 -18.84
N VAL A 14 -7.50 -3.45 -19.69
CA VAL A 14 -6.17 -3.88 -19.29
C VAL A 14 -5.26 -2.66 -19.33
N ILE A 15 -4.64 -2.36 -18.21
CA ILE A 15 -3.65 -1.28 -18.13
C ILE A 15 -2.27 -1.91 -18.27
N PRO A 16 -1.56 -1.65 -19.39
CA PRO A 16 -0.22 -2.21 -19.58
C PRO A 16 0.76 -1.73 -18.53
N ALA A 17 1.75 -2.53 -18.24
CA ALA A 17 2.74 -2.25 -17.22
C ALA A 17 3.53 -0.94 -17.47
N ASP A 18 3.69 -0.55 -18.74
CA ASP A 18 4.39 0.69 -19.10
C ASP A 18 3.46 1.91 -19.17
N GLN A 19 2.19 1.75 -18.79
CA GLN A 19 1.16 2.79 -18.84
C GLN A 19 0.69 3.21 -17.44
N LEU A 20 1.42 2.88 -16.40
CA LEU A 20 1.08 3.31 -15.03
C LEU A 20 1.37 4.80 -14.87
N ASP A 21 0.54 5.47 -14.05
CA ASP A 21 0.62 6.91 -13.86
C ASP A 21 1.36 7.25 -12.56
N PRO A 22 2.59 7.82 -12.63
CA PRO A 22 3.31 8.22 -11.43
C PRO A 22 2.79 9.54 -10.82
N ASN A 23 1.90 10.25 -11.52
CA ASN A 23 1.30 11.49 -11.02
C ASN A 23 0.16 11.18 -10.04
N THR A 24 0.52 10.71 -8.87
CA THR A 24 -0.39 10.34 -7.79
C THR A 24 0.22 10.75 -6.45
N ALA A 25 -0.60 10.75 -5.38
CA ALA A 25 -0.12 11.14 -4.06
C ALA A 25 1.06 10.27 -3.62
N GLN A 26 2.12 10.90 -3.16
CA GLN A 26 3.37 10.24 -2.79
C GLN A 26 3.69 10.39 -1.31
N THR A 27 4.53 9.50 -0.83
CA THR A 27 5.14 9.57 0.50
C THR A 27 6.66 9.58 0.30
N PRO A 28 7.42 10.42 1.01
CA PRO A 28 8.88 10.39 0.90
C PRO A 28 9.45 8.99 1.15
N GLY A 29 10.40 8.57 0.34
CA GLY A 29 11.08 7.28 0.43
C GLY A 29 10.47 6.18 -0.43
N MET A 30 9.33 6.42 -1.08
CA MET A 30 8.70 5.45 -1.97
C MET A 30 8.16 6.12 -3.23
N ASN A 31 7.97 5.32 -4.28
CA ASN A 31 7.34 5.74 -5.51
C ASN A 31 6.08 4.92 -5.75
N ARG A 32 4.95 5.59 -5.90
CA ARG A 32 3.68 4.98 -6.29
C ARG A 32 3.37 5.29 -7.74
N ALA A 33 2.76 4.34 -8.43
CA ALA A 33 2.22 4.54 -9.76
C ALA A 33 0.83 3.95 -9.84
N ALA A 34 -0.14 4.75 -10.27
CA ALA A 34 -1.54 4.34 -10.35
C ALA A 34 -1.78 3.52 -11.61
N ALA A 35 -2.41 2.36 -11.45
CA ALA A 35 -2.95 1.58 -12.55
C ALA A 35 -4.45 1.83 -12.69
N ILE A 36 -5.18 1.67 -11.59
CA ILE A 36 -6.63 1.74 -11.54
C ILE A 36 -7.03 2.83 -10.55
N ASN A 37 -7.80 3.81 -11.01
CA ASN A 37 -8.40 4.82 -10.16
C ASN A 37 -9.60 5.45 -10.88
N PHE A 38 -10.24 6.41 -10.25
CA PHE A 38 -11.40 7.09 -10.84
C PHE A 38 -11.03 7.82 -12.13
N ALA A 39 -9.96 8.57 -12.13
CA ALA A 39 -9.57 9.38 -13.29
C ALA A 39 -9.23 8.55 -14.52
N ARG A 40 -8.66 7.36 -14.33
CA ARG A 40 -8.19 6.54 -15.44
C ARG A 40 -9.24 5.59 -15.99
N VAL A 41 -10.04 4.99 -15.12
CA VAL A 41 -10.99 3.96 -15.52
C VAL A 41 -12.39 4.13 -14.93
N GLY A 42 -12.64 5.21 -14.20
CA GLY A 42 -13.92 5.44 -13.55
C GLY A 42 -14.18 4.56 -12.34
N ALA A 43 -13.12 4.01 -11.74
CA ALA A 43 -13.26 3.17 -10.55
C ALA A 43 -13.73 4.02 -9.36
N GLU A 44 -14.88 3.70 -8.80
CA GLU A 44 -15.45 4.46 -7.68
C GLU A 44 -15.04 3.94 -6.32
N LYS A 45 -14.72 2.64 -6.23
CA LYS A 45 -14.48 1.95 -4.95
C LYS A 45 -13.07 1.39 -4.79
N LEU A 46 -12.23 1.52 -5.82
CA LEU A 46 -10.90 0.93 -5.81
C LEU A 46 -9.87 1.90 -6.37
N TRP A 47 -8.73 1.92 -5.71
CA TRP A 47 -7.47 2.41 -6.23
C TRP A 47 -6.49 1.24 -6.24
N ALA A 48 -5.78 1.02 -7.34
CA ALA A 48 -4.75 -0.02 -7.41
C ALA A 48 -3.54 0.48 -8.19
N GLY A 49 -2.37 0.08 -7.74
CA GLY A 49 -1.14 0.47 -8.39
C GLY A 49 0.06 -0.27 -7.83
N THR A 50 1.23 0.25 -8.14
CA THR A 50 2.49 -0.30 -7.68
C THR A 50 3.18 0.63 -6.70
N VAL A 51 4.03 0.04 -5.88
CA VAL A 51 4.88 0.73 -4.91
C VAL A 51 6.28 0.19 -5.04
N HIS A 52 7.25 1.08 -5.14
CA HIS A 52 8.67 0.74 -5.16
C HIS A 52 9.37 1.50 -4.04
N ILE A 53 10.11 0.79 -3.20
CA ILE A 53 10.96 1.38 -2.16
C ILE A 53 12.39 0.93 -2.45
N HIS A 54 13.28 1.90 -2.66
CA HIS A 54 14.68 1.60 -3.00
C HIS A 54 15.37 0.81 -1.89
N ALA A 55 16.42 0.09 -2.27
CA ALA A 55 17.24 -0.66 -1.32
C ALA A 55 17.67 0.24 -0.14
N ASN A 56 17.58 -0.29 1.07
CA ASN A 56 17.94 0.39 2.31
C ASN A 56 17.15 1.69 2.58
N ALA A 57 16.04 1.90 1.91
CA ALA A 57 15.18 3.08 2.12
C ALA A 57 13.98 2.75 3.02
N LYS A 58 13.38 3.81 3.53
CA LYS A 58 12.14 3.73 4.31
C LYS A 58 11.30 4.96 4.01
N THR A 59 9.99 4.82 4.18
CA THR A 59 9.09 5.96 4.10
C THR A 59 9.10 6.76 5.40
N GLY A 60 8.53 7.96 5.36
CA GLY A 60 8.03 8.61 6.55
C GLY A 60 6.79 7.89 7.08
N ALA A 61 6.37 8.25 8.27
CA ALA A 61 5.11 7.77 8.83
C ALA A 61 3.93 8.44 8.12
N HIS A 62 2.87 7.68 7.86
CA HIS A 62 1.68 8.20 7.18
C HIS A 62 0.47 7.30 7.45
N HIS A 63 -0.71 7.80 7.11
CA HIS A 63 -1.91 6.99 7.02
C HIS A 63 -2.70 7.36 5.75
N HIS A 64 -3.72 6.59 5.47
CA HIS A 64 -4.51 6.75 4.25
C HIS A 64 -5.98 7.14 4.54
N GLY A 65 -6.21 7.82 5.67
CA GLY A 65 -7.55 8.24 6.04
C GLY A 65 -8.50 7.06 6.26
N PRO A 66 -9.75 7.17 5.81
CA PRO A 66 -10.77 6.14 6.09
C PRO A 66 -10.66 4.90 5.20
N VAL A 67 -9.68 4.84 4.30
CA VAL A 67 -9.57 3.71 3.37
C VAL A 67 -8.83 2.54 3.98
N GLU A 68 -9.16 1.36 3.50
CA GLU A 68 -8.43 0.14 3.78
C GLU A 68 -7.39 -0.09 2.69
N SER A 69 -6.28 -0.73 3.04
CA SER A 69 -5.22 -1.05 2.08
C SER A 69 -4.85 -2.51 2.17
N VAL A 70 -4.58 -3.09 1.00
CA VAL A 70 -3.93 -4.40 0.87
C VAL A 70 -2.65 -4.18 0.10
N ILE A 71 -1.56 -4.71 0.64
CA ILE A 71 -0.25 -4.67 -0.01
C ILE A 71 0.18 -6.12 -0.27
N TYR A 72 0.51 -6.42 -1.52
CA TYR A 72 1.04 -7.72 -1.91
C TYR A 72 2.51 -7.56 -2.28
N VAL A 73 3.39 -8.30 -1.60
CA VAL A 73 4.83 -8.23 -1.88
C VAL A 73 5.14 -9.07 -3.11
N VAL A 74 5.67 -8.43 -4.14
CA VAL A 74 6.08 -9.09 -5.38
C VAL A 74 7.53 -9.52 -5.29
N LYS A 75 8.40 -8.63 -4.81
CA LYS A 75 9.84 -8.85 -4.74
C LYS A 75 10.44 -8.08 -3.58
N GLY A 76 11.41 -8.69 -2.93
CA GLY A 76 12.10 -8.06 -1.81
C GLY A 76 11.50 -8.44 -0.47
N ARG A 77 11.82 -7.67 0.56
CA ARG A 77 11.33 -7.92 1.91
C ARG A 77 10.89 -6.61 2.55
N ALA A 78 9.63 -6.59 2.96
CA ALA A 78 9.02 -5.43 3.60
C ALA A 78 9.09 -5.57 5.12
N ARG A 79 9.38 -4.47 5.79
CA ARG A 79 9.18 -4.33 7.23
C ARG A 79 8.17 -3.23 7.47
N MET A 80 7.08 -3.55 8.14
CA MET A 80 6.03 -2.60 8.49
C MET A 80 6.15 -2.26 9.97
N ARG A 81 6.17 -0.96 10.26
CA ARG A 81 5.98 -0.47 11.63
C ARG A 81 4.67 0.31 11.68
N TRP A 82 3.95 0.18 12.78
CA TRP A 82 2.68 0.89 12.93
C TRP A 82 2.41 1.24 14.39
N GLY A 83 1.41 2.10 14.58
CA GLY A 83 1.01 2.62 15.86
C GLY A 83 1.36 4.10 15.99
N GLU A 84 0.86 4.75 17.04
CA GLU A 84 1.07 6.18 17.28
C GLU A 84 2.53 6.55 17.52
N ALA A 85 3.33 5.60 17.98
CA ALA A 85 4.79 5.73 18.12
C ALA A 85 5.53 4.71 17.23
N LEU A 86 4.89 4.17 16.22
CA LEU A 86 5.45 3.10 15.39
C LEU A 86 6.02 1.95 16.24
N GLU A 87 5.31 1.61 17.31
CA GLU A 87 5.78 0.70 18.34
C GLU A 87 5.63 -0.78 17.99
N TYR A 88 4.90 -1.10 16.93
CA TYR A 88 4.72 -2.47 16.47
C TYR A 88 5.46 -2.71 15.17
N VAL A 89 5.88 -3.97 14.93
CA VAL A 89 6.61 -4.33 13.71
C VAL A 89 6.25 -5.75 13.25
N ALA A 90 6.18 -5.91 11.93
CA ALA A 90 6.09 -7.22 11.28
C ALA A 90 6.80 -7.16 9.92
N GLU A 91 7.23 -8.32 9.43
CA GLU A 91 7.89 -8.44 8.13
C GLU A 91 7.08 -9.32 7.18
N ALA A 92 7.24 -9.03 5.89
CA ALA A 92 6.59 -9.77 4.82
C ALA A 92 7.56 -9.96 3.65
N GLY A 93 7.53 -11.14 3.07
CA GLY A 93 8.31 -11.48 1.87
C GLY A 93 7.43 -11.76 0.67
N PRO A 94 8.02 -12.15 -0.48
CA PRO A 94 7.27 -12.38 -1.71
C PRO A 94 6.13 -13.37 -1.52
N GLY A 95 4.95 -13.01 -2.00
CA GLY A 95 3.74 -13.79 -1.85
C GLY A 95 2.90 -13.46 -0.61
N ASP A 96 3.45 -12.69 0.32
CA ASP A 96 2.73 -12.30 1.52
C ASP A 96 1.79 -11.11 1.26
N PHE A 97 0.67 -11.08 1.97
CA PHE A 97 -0.28 -9.99 1.96
C PHE A 97 -0.21 -9.22 3.27
N ILE A 98 -0.27 -7.91 3.18
CA ILE A 98 -0.33 -7.01 4.33
C ILE A 98 -1.66 -6.27 4.28
N TYR A 99 -2.40 -6.26 5.39
CA TYR A 99 -3.61 -5.48 5.53
C TYR A 99 -3.35 -4.28 6.43
N VAL A 100 -3.71 -3.09 5.96
CA VAL A 100 -3.60 -1.85 6.74
C VAL A 100 -5.01 -1.29 6.97
N PRO A 101 -5.50 -1.29 8.23
CA PRO A 101 -6.80 -0.73 8.55
C PRO A 101 -6.88 0.78 8.31
N PRO A 102 -8.09 1.36 8.30
CA PRO A 102 -8.24 2.81 8.23
C PRO A 102 -7.51 3.55 9.36
N PHE A 103 -6.97 4.72 9.05
CA PHE A 103 -6.34 5.67 9.98
C PHE A 103 -5.11 5.18 10.73
N VAL A 104 -4.61 3.97 10.47
CA VAL A 104 -3.45 3.45 11.20
C VAL A 104 -2.18 4.15 10.73
N PRO A 105 -1.49 4.88 11.63
CA PRO A 105 -0.16 5.40 11.32
C PRO A 105 0.80 4.24 11.07
N HIS A 106 1.50 4.28 9.95
CA HIS A 106 2.43 3.22 9.59
C HIS A 106 3.61 3.75 8.79
N GLN A 107 4.63 2.92 8.69
CA GLN A 107 5.86 3.19 7.96
C GLN A 107 6.26 1.93 7.21
N GLU A 108 6.54 2.06 5.92
CA GLU A 108 7.10 0.97 5.13
C GLU A 108 8.62 1.11 5.07
N ILE A 109 9.30 0.00 5.34
CA ILE A 109 10.76 -0.09 5.34
C ILE A 109 11.15 -1.20 4.38
N ASN A 110 12.11 -0.92 3.50
CA ASN A 110 12.76 -1.99 2.76
C ASN A 110 13.81 -2.63 3.67
N ALA A 111 13.58 -3.89 4.04
CA ALA A 111 14.47 -4.61 4.96
C ALA A 111 15.75 -5.11 4.28
N SER A 112 15.85 -4.97 2.95
CA SER A 112 17.04 -5.37 2.20
C SER A 112 17.96 -4.17 1.96
N PRO A 113 19.28 -4.33 2.15
CA PRO A 113 20.24 -3.29 1.77
C PRO A 113 20.57 -3.30 0.26
N ASP A 114 20.18 -4.36 -0.48
CA ASP A 114 20.67 -4.61 -1.83
C ASP A 114 19.55 -4.61 -2.89
N GLU A 115 18.32 -4.93 -2.52
CA GLU A 115 17.23 -5.12 -3.47
C GLU A 115 16.14 -4.06 -3.31
N VAL A 116 15.55 -3.65 -4.43
CA VAL A 116 14.32 -2.85 -4.43
C VAL A 116 13.17 -3.70 -3.91
N LEU A 117 12.33 -3.11 -3.07
CA LEU A 117 11.07 -3.70 -2.64
C LEU A 117 9.99 -3.30 -3.64
N GLU A 118 9.34 -4.29 -4.23
CA GLU A 118 8.24 -4.09 -5.19
C GLU A 118 6.96 -4.68 -4.63
N CYS A 119 5.91 -3.87 -4.59
CA CYS A 119 4.61 -4.28 -4.08
C CYS A 119 3.50 -3.85 -5.02
N VAL A 120 2.40 -4.58 -4.99
CA VAL A 120 1.10 -4.14 -5.51
C VAL A 120 0.29 -3.62 -4.34
N LEU A 121 -0.33 -2.47 -4.54
CA LEU A 121 -1.14 -1.79 -3.54
C LEU A 121 -2.57 -1.67 -4.05
N VAL A 122 -3.53 -2.10 -3.25
CA VAL A 122 -4.95 -1.93 -3.52
C VAL A 122 -5.60 -1.24 -2.32
N ARG A 123 -6.37 -0.20 -2.58
CA ARG A 123 -7.11 0.53 -1.55
C ARG A 123 -8.58 0.62 -1.91
N SER A 124 -9.40 0.70 -0.88
CA SER A 124 -10.78 1.14 -1.04
C SER A 124 -10.82 2.63 -1.42
N GLY A 125 -11.81 3.04 -2.21
CA GLY A 125 -11.91 4.40 -2.73
C GLY A 125 -11.19 4.58 -4.06
N GLY A 126 -11.75 5.41 -4.94
CA GLY A 126 -11.23 5.63 -6.30
C GLY A 126 -10.04 6.57 -6.40
N GLU A 127 -9.66 7.21 -5.30
CA GLU A 127 -8.58 8.19 -5.25
C GLU A 127 -7.53 7.82 -4.20
N ALA A 128 -6.29 8.20 -4.46
CA ALA A 128 -5.22 8.01 -3.49
C ALA A 128 -5.33 9.04 -2.37
N VAL A 129 -5.31 8.57 -1.12
CA VAL A 129 -5.29 9.41 0.08
C VAL A 129 -3.99 9.15 0.83
N VAL A 130 -3.22 10.19 1.09
CA VAL A 130 -1.98 10.11 1.89
C VAL A 130 -1.93 11.28 2.85
N VAL A 131 -1.82 10.98 4.14
CA VAL A 131 -1.61 11.98 5.19
C VAL A 131 -0.25 11.68 5.83
N ASN A 132 0.74 12.50 5.52
CA ASN A 132 2.09 12.34 6.08
C ASN A 132 2.12 12.88 7.51
N LEU A 133 2.77 12.13 8.40
CA LEU A 133 2.79 12.38 9.83
C LEU A 133 4.23 12.56 10.32
N ASP A 134 4.39 13.38 11.35
CA ASP A 134 5.65 13.52 12.07
C ASP A 134 5.54 12.76 13.40
N ILE A 135 6.15 11.58 13.45
CA ILE A 135 6.07 10.69 14.61
C ILE A 135 7.47 10.40 15.13
N ALA A 136 7.63 10.59 16.45
CA ALA A 136 8.81 10.12 17.16
C ALA A 136 8.69 8.61 17.36
N ALA A 137 9.44 7.84 16.58
CA ALA A 137 9.35 6.38 16.59
C ALA A 137 9.96 5.79 17.87
N ALA A 138 9.29 4.77 18.41
CA ALA A 138 9.84 3.97 19.51
C ALA A 138 11.17 3.34 19.10
N GLU A 139 12.12 3.25 20.05
CA GLU A 139 13.47 2.71 19.76
C GLU A 139 13.43 1.22 19.46
N ALA A 140 12.61 0.47 20.19
CA ALA A 140 12.53 -0.99 20.08
C ALA A 140 11.08 -1.40 19.82
N PRO A 141 10.68 -1.55 18.53
CA PRO A 141 9.31 -1.97 18.22
C PRO A 141 9.06 -3.41 18.65
N THR A 142 7.83 -3.68 19.06
CA THR A 142 7.39 -5.01 19.49
C THR A 142 6.98 -5.83 18.26
N PRO A 143 7.60 -7.01 18.03
CA PRO A 143 7.18 -7.89 16.96
C PRO A 143 5.76 -8.42 17.17
N VAL A 144 4.97 -8.44 16.10
CA VAL A 144 3.60 -8.95 16.10
C VAL A 144 3.48 -10.00 15.02
N ALA A 145 2.95 -11.18 15.37
CA ALA A 145 2.65 -12.23 14.42
C ALA A 145 1.13 -12.38 14.30
N TRP A 146 0.66 -12.52 13.06
CA TRP A 146 -0.75 -12.80 12.84
C TRP A 146 -1.10 -14.23 13.27
N VAL A 147 -2.26 -14.38 13.89
CA VAL A 147 -2.79 -15.67 14.29
C VAL A 147 -4.17 -15.83 13.66
N ASP A 148 -4.40 -16.98 13.04
CA ASP A 148 -5.71 -17.31 12.50
C ASP A 148 -6.64 -17.68 13.65
N ILE A 149 -7.56 -16.75 13.98
CA ILE A 149 -8.54 -16.95 15.05
C ILE A 149 -9.76 -17.76 14.61
N ILE A 150 -9.89 -18.01 13.30
CA ILE A 150 -11.03 -18.76 12.73
C ILE A 150 -10.70 -20.25 12.63
N HIS A 151 -9.53 -20.58 12.14
CA HIS A 151 -9.09 -21.95 11.91
C HIS A 151 -8.12 -22.41 12.99
N LYS A 152 -8.59 -22.46 14.21
CA LYS A 152 -7.77 -22.97 15.32
C LYS A 152 -7.59 -24.48 15.15
N ILE A 153 -6.36 -24.89 15.11
CA ILE A 153 -5.97 -26.30 15.08
C ILE A 153 -5.61 -26.76 16.50
#